data_e0e5d4a6975453827d88f9b1738ac331
#
_entry.id   e0e5d4a6975453827d88f9b1738ac331
#
_cell.length_a   1.000
_cell.length_b   1.000
_cell.length_c   1.000
_cell.angle_alpha   90.00
_cell.angle_beta   90.00
_cell.angle_gamma   90.00
#
_symmetry.space_group_name_H-M   'P 1'
#
loop_
_entity.id
_entity.type
_entity.pdbx_description
1 polymer ?
#
loop_
_entity_poly.entity_id
_entity_poly.type
_entity_poly.pdbx_seq_one_letter_code
_entity_poly.pdbx_strand_id
1 'polypeptide(L)'
;PGVDVDQFRPQSRAEALAALIEEARRDPPNDGNERLPDPGNAERLAEFLTGDEPTVVYFGKLLYNKGVHLLLEALRGLDVRAVIVGFGDYREELEGLAPPRTLFTGPLEHRHLVHLLPLADATVVPSIFPEAFGMVAAEAAAAGSPPLVARHSGLEEIAEGLEAEYPPEYRHLTSFATGDVADLTARLRELLALPREEHDRIARAARQAVERRWSWSSIAERLLQDFL
;
A
#
# COMPACT_ATOMS: atom_id res chain seq x y z
N PRO A 1 -13.44 -4.45 11.33
CA PRO A 1 -13.37 -3.42 10.30
C PRO A 1 -13.63 -4.05 8.93
N GLY A 2 -14.22 -3.28 8.01
CA GLY A 2 -14.55 -3.76 6.67
C GLY A 2 -14.02 -2.83 5.59
N VAL A 3 -13.72 -3.41 4.41
CA VAL A 3 -13.27 -2.69 3.21
C VAL A 3 -14.41 -2.59 2.21
N ASP A 4 -14.54 -1.43 1.58
CA ASP A 4 -15.42 -1.22 0.43
C ASP A 4 -14.71 -1.72 -0.84
N VAL A 5 -15.00 -2.94 -1.23
CA VAL A 5 -14.36 -3.60 -2.38
C VAL A 5 -14.88 -3.09 -3.74
N ASP A 6 -15.95 -2.30 -3.74
CA ASP A 6 -16.47 -1.66 -4.96
C ASP A 6 -15.71 -0.37 -5.25
N GLN A 7 -15.29 0.35 -4.22
CA GLN A 7 -14.43 1.52 -4.34
C GLN A 7 -12.97 1.12 -4.52
N PHE A 8 -12.41 0.31 -3.60
CA PHE A 8 -11.08 -0.26 -3.75
C PHE A 8 -11.13 -1.48 -4.68
N ARG A 9 -10.82 -1.26 -5.93
CA ARG A 9 -10.84 -2.30 -6.97
C ARG A 9 -9.68 -2.15 -7.95
N PRO A 10 -9.24 -3.24 -8.59
CA PRO A 10 -8.27 -3.16 -9.66
C PRO A 10 -8.78 -2.28 -10.80
N GLN A 11 -7.89 -1.50 -11.39
CA GLN A 11 -8.12 -0.64 -12.54
C GLN A 11 -6.98 -0.85 -13.55
N SER A 12 -7.22 -0.55 -14.82
CA SER A 12 -6.12 -0.49 -15.76
C SER A 12 -5.18 0.65 -15.37
N ARG A 13 -3.88 0.49 -15.62
CA ARG A 13 -2.88 1.51 -15.28
C ARG A 13 -3.22 2.88 -15.87
N ALA A 14 -3.67 2.91 -17.13
CA ALA A 14 -4.02 4.16 -17.81
C ALA A 14 -5.22 4.85 -17.17
N GLU A 15 -6.27 4.11 -16.84
CA GLU A 15 -7.46 4.66 -16.17
C GLU A 15 -7.13 5.14 -14.76
N ALA A 16 -6.40 4.35 -13.98
CA ALA A 16 -6.02 4.70 -12.62
C ALA A 16 -5.16 5.96 -12.59
N LEU A 17 -4.15 6.07 -13.46
CA LEU A 17 -3.29 7.25 -13.53
C LEU A 17 -4.05 8.50 -13.96
N ALA A 18 -4.89 8.39 -14.98
CA ALA A 18 -5.71 9.53 -15.45
C ALA A 18 -6.66 10.03 -14.36
N ALA A 19 -7.33 9.11 -13.65
CA ALA A 19 -8.24 9.44 -12.57
C ALA A 19 -7.50 10.04 -11.35
N LEU A 20 -6.35 9.48 -10.97
CA LEU A 20 -5.52 10.02 -9.89
C LEU A 20 -5.10 11.47 -10.16
N ILE A 21 -4.65 11.76 -11.38
CA ILE A 21 -4.25 13.11 -11.78
C ILE A 21 -5.45 14.07 -11.74
N GLU A 22 -6.61 13.63 -12.21
CA GLU A 22 -7.83 14.45 -12.19
C GLU A 22 -8.28 14.75 -10.75
N GLU A 23 -8.20 13.77 -9.85
CA GLU A 23 -8.50 14.00 -8.43
C GLU A 23 -7.49 14.96 -7.79
N ALA A 24 -6.19 14.82 -8.09
CA ALA A 24 -5.15 15.70 -7.57
C ALA A 24 -5.30 17.16 -8.07
N ARG A 25 -5.87 17.38 -9.27
CA ARG A 25 -6.19 18.73 -9.76
C ARG A 25 -7.30 19.42 -8.98
N ARG A 26 -8.13 18.66 -8.28
CA ARG A 26 -9.22 19.16 -7.43
C ARG A 26 -8.77 19.47 -6.00
N ASP A 27 -7.52 19.21 -5.68
CA ASP A 27 -6.99 19.51 -4.36
C ASP A 27 -7.04 21.02 -4.06
N PRO A 28 -7.36 21.38 -2.83
CA PRO A 28 -7.36 22.79 -2.43
C PRO A 28 -5.92 23.32 -2.48
N PRO A 29 -5.74 24.62 -2.70
CA PRO A 29 -4.46 25.27 -2.54
C PRO A 29 -3.87 24.98 -1.15
N ASN A 30 -2.57 24.66 -1.10
CA ASN A 30 -1.87 24.37 0.14
C ASN A 30 -0.72 25.36 0.35
N ASP A 31 -0.87 26.25 1.31
CA ASP A 31 0.11 27.25 1.72
C ASP A 31 0.94 26.80 2.94
N GLY A 32 1.31 25.52 2.98
CA GLY A 32 2.13 24.95 4.05
C GLY A 32 1.37 24.22 5.15
N ASN A 33 0.13 23.83 4.91
CA ASN A 33 -0.63 22.98 5.82
C ASN A 33 -0.27 21.50 5.58
N GLU A 34 0.46 20.89 6.50
CA GLU A 34 0.87 19.48 6.43
C GLU A 34 -0.29 18.46 6.35
N ARG A 35 -1.52 18.89 6.67
CA ARG A 35 -2.73 18.04 6.62
C ARG A 35 -3.47 18.12 5.28
N LEU A 36 -2.92 18.85 4.34
CA LEU A 36 -3.41 18.90 2.96
C LEU A 36 -2.39 18.24 2.01
N PRO A 37 -2.85 17.76 0.84
CA PRO A 37 -1.96 17.27 -0.20
C PRO A 37 -0.89 18.30 -0.56
N ASP A 38 0.30 17.82 -0.90
CA ASP A 38 1.39 18.71 -1.31
C ASP A 38 1.04 19.46 -2.60
N PRO A 39 1.48 20.71 -2.76
CA PRO A 39 1.22 21.47 -3.97
C PRO A 39 1.79 20.78 -5.22
N GLY A 40 1.08 20.88 -6.33
CA GLY A 40 1.51 20.38 -7.63
C GLY A 40 1.51 18.84 -7.74
N ASN A 41 0.76 18.14 -6.89
CA ASN A 41 0.70 16.68 -6.95
C ASN A 41 0.18 16.16 -8.29
N ALA A 42 -0.69 16.85 -8.98
CA ALA A 42 -1.19 16.41 -10.28
C ALA A 42 -0.06 16.25 -11.30
N GLU A 43 0.82 17.25 -11.42
CA GLU A 43 1.97 17.23 -12.33
C GLU A 43 3.06 16.28 -11.84
N ARG A 44 3.35 16.31 -10.53
CA ARG A 44 4.37 15.46 -9.89
C ARG A 44 4.02 13.97 -10.03
N LEU A 45 2.77 13.58 -9.75
CA LEU A 45 2.31 12.20 -9.91
C LEU A 45 2.27 11.78 -11.38
N ALA A 46 1.83 12.67 -12.28
CA ALA A 46 1.82 12.39 -13.71
C ALA A 46 3.22 12.09 -14.25
N GLU A 47 4.21 12.91 -13.90
CA GLU A 47 5.61 12.71 -14.29
C GLU A 47 6.19 11.46 -13.64
N PHE A 48 6.02 11.33 -12.32
CA PHE A 48 6.64 10.28 -11.53
C PHE A 48 6.10 8.88 -11.84
N LEU A 49 4.81 8.73 -12.13
CA LEU A 49 4.15 7.45 -12.40
C LEU A 49 4.07 7.09 -13.89
N THR A 50 4.63 7.90 -14.77
CA THR A 50 4.76 7.56 -16.18
C THR A 50 5.76 6.41 -16.37
N GLY A 51 5.46 5.49 -17.31
CA GLY A 51 6.29 4.31 -17.56
C GLY A 51 5.90 3.10 -16.70
N ASP A 52 6.59 1.98 -16.90
CA ASP A 52 6.25 0.65 -16.35
C ASP A 52 7.19 0.21 -15.22
N GLU A 53 7.93 1.16 -14.63
CA GLU A 53 8.83 0.82 -13.54
C GLU A 53 8.06 0.36 -12.30
N PRO A 54 8.59 -0.65 -11.58
CA PRO A 54 7.98 -1.14 -10.36
C PRO A 54 7.74 -0.02 -9.36
N THR A 55 6.55 0.03 -8.81
CA THR A 55 6.11 1.08 -7.89
C THR A 55 5.74 0.50 -6.54
N VAL A 56 6.39 0.97 -5.48
CA VAL A 56 6.06 0.65 -4.09
C VAL A 56 5.29 1.82 -3.48
N VAL A 57 4.22 1.53 -2.77
CA VAL A 57 3.41 2.55 -2.08
C VAL A 57 3.43 2.31 -0.57
N TYR A 58 3.59 3.39 0.17
CA TYR A 58 3.25 3.48 1.59
C TYR A 58 2.18 4.56 1.76
N PHE A 59 1.18 4.31 2.59
CA PHE A 59 0.24 5.35 3.02
C PHE A 59 -0.14 5.20 4.49
N GLY A 60 -0.10 6.31 5.20
CA GLY A 60 -0.37 6.37 6.63
C GLY A 60 0.30 7.56 7.31
N LYS A 61 0.27 7.60 8.63
CA LYS A 61 0.96 8.65 9.37
C LYS A 61 2.46 8.50 9.27
N LEU A 62 3.18 9.62 9.12
CA LEU A 62 4.63 9.66 9.10
C LEU A 62 5.16 9.87 10.52
N LEU A 63 5.12 8.79 11.29
CA LEU A 63 5.62 8.70 12.67
C LEU A 63 6.70 7.62 12.74
N TYR A 64 7.65 7.74 13.66
CA TYR A 64 8.73 6.77 13.82
C TYR A 64 8.23 5.34 13.96
N ASN A 65 7.19 5.15 14.78
CA ASN A 65 6.61 3.82 15.06
C ASN A 65 5.87 3.18 13.87
N LYS A 66 5.65 3.92 12.79
CA LYS A 66 5.12 3.38 11.52
C LYS A 66 6.19 2.75 10.63
N GLY A 67 7.47 2.85 11.03
CA GLY A 67 8.55 2.10 10.40
C GLY A 67 8.91 2.51 8.97
N VAL A 68 8.47 3.68 8.49
CA VAL A 68 8.72 4.13 7.10
C VAL A 68 10.21 4.21 6.81
N HIS A 69 11.05 4.56 7.80
CA HIS A 69 12.50 4.57 7.66
C HIS A 69 13.08 3.21 7.29
N LEU A 70 12.49 2.11 7.79
CA LEU A 70 12.90 0.74 7.44
C LEU A 70 12.57 0.44 5.97
N LEU A 71 11.42 0.90 5.49
CA LEU A 71 11.06 0.79 4.07
C LEU A 71 12.05 1.57 3.22
N LEU A 72 12.33 2.83 3.54
CA LEU A 72 13.26 3.67 2.77
C LEU A 72 14.67 3.06 2.74
N GLU A 73 15.11 2.44 3.83
CA GLU A 73 16.38 1.71 3.88
C GLU A 73 16.35 0.47 2.97
N ALA A 74 15.27 -0.32 3.01
CA ALA A 74 15.10 -1.49 2.16
C ALA A 74 15.10 -1.15 0.66
N LEU A 75 14.56 0.01 0.29
CA LEU A 75 14.48 0.45 -1.10
C LEU A 75 15.84 0.88 -1.69
N ARG A 76 16.85 1.22 -0.88
CA ARG A 76 18.16 1.70 -1.37
C ARG A 76 18.88 0.73 -2.30
N GLY A 77 18.61 -0.56 -2.16
CA GLY A 77 19.23 -1.61 -3.00
C GLY A 77 18.34 -2.13 -4.12
N LEU A 78 17.23 -1.45 -4.41
CA LEU A 78 16.24 -1.87 -5.40
C LEU A 78 16.07 -0.81 -6.49
N ASP A 79 15.94 -1.25 -7.74
CA ASP A 79 15.64 -0.38 -8.87
C ASP A 79 14.12 -0.20 -9.01
N VAL A 80 13.56 0.63 -8.13
CA VAL A 80 12.12 0.85 -8.02
C VAL A 80 11.86 2.31 -7.70
N ARG A 81 10.64 2.75 -7.93
CA ARG A 81 10.15 4.04 -7.43
C ARG A 81 9.21 3.83 -6.25
N ALA A 82 9.15 4.81 -5.36
CA ALA A 82 8.30 4.76 -4.17
C ALA A 82 7.43 6.01 -4.05
N VAL A 83 6.16 5.83 -3.71
CA VAL A 83 5.25 6.91 -3.34
C VAL A 83 4.95 6.80 -1.85
N ILE A 84 5.32 7.83 -1.10
CA ILE A 84 5.11 7.93 0.34
C ILE A 84 3.99 8.93 0.60
N VAL A 85 2.86 8.41 1.04
CA VAL A 85 1.64 9.18 1.31
C VAL A 85 1.44 9.35 2.80
N GLY A 86 1.28 10.59 3.23
CA GLY A 86 0.94 10.89 4.63
C GLY A 86 1.57 12.16 5.17
N PHE A 87 1.32 12.38 6.44
CA PHE A 87 1.86 13.51 7.21
C PHE A 87 2.23 13.06 8.62
N GLY A 88 3.05 13.85 9.30
CA GLY A 88 3.49 13.60 10.67
C GLY A 88 4.88 14.14 10.95
N ASP A 89 5.20 14.24 12.23
CA ASP A 89 6.42 14.90 12.74
C ASP A 89 7.74 14.26 12.27
N TYR A 90 7.68 13.03 11.73
CA TYR A 90 8.85 12.30 11.25
C TYR A 90 9.13 12.54 9.76
N ARG A 91 8.33 13.35 9.07
CA ARG A 91 8.41 13.55 7.61
C ARG A 91 9.75 14.10 7.17
N GLU A 92 10.26 15.18 7.79
CA GLU A 92 11.50 15.82 7.42
C GLU A 92 12.71 14.86 7.48
N GLU A 93 12.79 14.06 8.53
CA GLU A 93 13.83 13.03 8.66
C GLU A 93 13.69 11.94 7.58
N LEU A 94 12.46 11.51 7.26
CA LEU A 94 12.21 10.53 6.21
C LEU A 94 12.62 11.05 4.83
N GLU A 95 12.36 12.32 4.52
CA GLU A 95 12.80 12.96 3.27
C GLU A 95 14.33 12.98 3.17
N GLY A 96 15.02 13.23 4.29
CA GLY A 96 16.49 13.15 4.36
C GLY A 96 17.06 11.73 4.20
N LEU A 97 16.30 10.70 4.53
CA LEU A 97 16.68 9.30 4.40
C LEU A 97 16.30 8.68 3.05
N ALA A 98 15.42 9.33 2.30
CA ALA A 98 14.82 8.77 1.10
C ALA A 98 15.84 8.52 -0.01
N PRO A 99 15.82 7.33 -0.63
CA PRO A 99 16.62 7.07 -1.82
C PRO A 99 16.10 7.89 -3.02
N PRO A 100 16.93 8.08 -4.07
CA PRO A 100 16.44 8.62 -5.34
C PRO A 100 15.18 7.88 -5.81
N ARG A 101 14.29 8.59 -6.52
CA ARG A 101 13.02 8.01 -7.01
C ARG A 101 12.00 7.71 -5.89
N THR A 102 12.01 8.54 -4.85
CA THR A 102 10.98 8.58 -3.81
C THR A 102 10.19 9.89 -3.93
N LEU A 103 8.87 9.78 -4.01
CA LEU A 103 7.95 10.91 -4.05
C LEU A 103 7.12 10.97 -2.77
N PHE A 104 7.23 12.08 -2.03
CA PHE A 104 6.32 12.40 -0.93
C PHE A 104 5.19 13.28 -1.45
N THR A 105 3.96 12.94 -1.11
CA THR A 105 2.75 13.61 -1.62
C THR A 105 2.00 14.43 -0.58
N GLY A 106 2.43 14.38 0.70
CA GLY A 106 1.54 14.76 1.77
C GLY A 106 0.40 13.75 1.94
N PRO A 107 -0.61 14.04 2.76
CA PRO A 107 -1.77 13.18 2.91
C PRO A 107 -2.60 13.19 1.62
N LEU A 108 -3.06 12.03 1.23
CA LEU A 108 -4.04 11.86 0.15
C LEU A 108 -5.35 11.35 0.74
N GLU A 109 -6.44 11.87 0.22
CA GLU A 109 -7.78 11.44 0.61
C GLU A 109 -8.15 10.10 -0.06
N HIS A 110 -9.20 9.48 0.43
CA HIS A 110 -9.73 8.23 -0.11
C HIS A 110 -9.93 8.25 -1.64
N ARG A 111 -10.46 9.37 -2.19
CA ARG A 111 -10.66 9.57 -3.62
C ARG A 111 -9.37 9.46 -4.46
N HIS A 112 -8.21 9.74 -3.88
CA HIS A 112 -6.91 9.52 -4.53
C HIS A 112 -6.43 8.09 -4.36
N LEU A 113 -6.57 7.53 -3.15
CA LEU A 113 -6.03 6.20 -2.82
C LEU A 113 -6.68 5.10 -3.67
N VAL A 114 -7.98 5.21 -3.98
CA VAL A 114 -8.68 4.26 -4.86
C VAL A 114 -8.09 4.20 -6.28
N HIS A 115 -7.34 5.22 -6.69
CA HIS A 115 -6.65 5.29 -7.99
C HIS A 115 -5.13 5.11 -7.87
N LEU A 116 -4.53 5.45 -6.75
CA LEU A 116 -3.09 5.25 -6.54
C LEU A 116 -2.76 3.77 -6.31
N LEU A 117 -3.52 3.07 -5.49
CA LEU A 117 -3.24 1.69 -5.13
C LEU A 117 -3.23 0.72 -6.31
N PRO A 118 -4.13 0.83 -7.32
CA PRO A 118 -4.02 0.01 -8.54
C PRO A 118 -2.75 0.22 -9.36
N LEU A 119 -1.99 1.29 -9.11
CA LEU A 119 -0.71 1.59 -9.77
C LEU A 119 0.49 0.97 -9.04
N ALA A 120 0.29 0.46 -7.83
CA ALA A 120 1.34 -0.08 -6.98
C ALA A 120 1.56 -1.57 -7.24
N ASP A 121 2.82 -1.95 -7.50
CA ASP A 121 3.22 -3.35 -7.59
C ASP A 121 3.41 -3.99 -6.20
N ALA A 122 3.58 -3.18 -5.17
CA ALA A 122 3.51 -3.59 -3.76
C ALA A 122 3.09 -2.43 -2.87
N THR A 123 2.31 -2.70 -1.84
CA THR A 123 2.05 -1.76 -0.75
C THR A 123 2.68 -2.30 0.53
N VAL A 124 3.51 -1.49 1.21
CA VAL A 124 4.25 -1.94 2.39
C VAL A 124 3.69 -1.32 3.66
N VAL A 125 3.47 -2.15 4.68
CA VAL A 125 3.05 -1.72 6.02
C VAL A 125 4.11 -2.09 7.04
N PRO A 126 5.17 -1.25 7.21
CA PRO A 126 6.36 -1.60 7.97
C PRO A 126 6.26 -1.22 9.46
N SER A 127 5.05 -1.08 10.00
CA SER A 127 4.82 -0.65 11.37
C SER A 127 5.60 -1.50 12.38
N ILE A 128 6.27 -0.84 13.33
CA ILE A 128 6.99 -1.48 14.43
C ILE A 128 6.24 -1.40 15.76
N PHE A 129 5.05 -0.78 15.74
CA PHE A 129 4.15 -0.65 16.87
C PHE A 129 2.84 -1.40 16.60
N PRO A 130 2.22 -2.02 17.60
CA PRO A 130 1.00 -2.79 17.41
C PRO A 130 -0.09 -2.04 16.65
N GLU A 131 -0.59 -2.68 15.60
CA GLU A 131 -1.73 -2.23 14.82
C GLU A 131 -2.99 -2.98 15.26
N ALA A 132 -4.12 -2.28 15.32
CA ALA A 132 -5.37 -2.90 15.72
C ALA A 132 -5.88 -3.92 14.68
N PHE A 133 -5.61 -3.66 13.37
CA PHE A 133 -6.03 -4.54 12.28
C PHE A 133 -5.08 -4.45 11.07
N GLY A 134 -4.91 -3.29 10.46
CA GLY A 134 -4.14 -3.12 9.23
C GLY A 134 -5.03 -2.78 8.03
N MET A 135 -5.99 -1.85 8.20
CA MET A 135 -6.90 -1.41 7.14
C MET A 135 -6.16 -1.06 5.84
N VAL A 136 -5.03 -0.37 5.97
CA VAL A 136 -4.15 0.00 4.84
C VAL A 136 -3.80 -1.21 3.96
N ALA A 137 -3.41 -2.34 4.57
CA ALA A 137 -3.07 -3.55 3.83
C ALA A 137 -4.31 -4.18 3.16
N ALA A 138 -5.45 -4.18 3.84
CA ALA A 138 -6.69 -4.70 3.28
C ALA A 138 -7.22 -3.84 2.11
N GLU A 139 -7.13 -2.51 2.20
CA GLU A 139 -7.47 -1.59 1.11
C GLU A 139 -6.55 -1.77 -0.10
N ALA A 140 -5.24 -1.92 0.13
CA ALA A 140 -4.28 -2.20 -0.93
C ALA A 140 -4.58 -3.54 -1.64
N ALA A 141 -4.80 -4.60 -0.87
CA ALA A 141 -5.16 -5.92 -1.42
C ALA A 141 -6.46 -5.87 -2.24
N ALA A 142 -7.49 -5.15 -1.76
CA ALA A 142 -8.74 -4.96 -2.49
C ALA A 142 -8.53 -4.25 -3.83
N ALA A 143 -7.64 -3.26 -3.87
CA ALA A 143 -7.30 -2.51 -5.08
C ALA A 143 -6.39 -3.28 -6.06
N GLY A 144 -5.91 -4.47 -5.69
CA GLY A 144 -5.02 -5.29 -6.51
C GLY A 144 -3.54 -4.98 -6.34
N SER A 145 -3.16 -4.25 -5.29
CA SER A 145 -1.76 -4.07 -4.89
C SER A 145 -1.42 -5.10 -3.80
N PRO A 146 -0.52 -6.07 -4.05
CA PRO A 146 -0.12 -7.03 -3.05
C PRO A 146 0.48 -6.36 -1.81
N PRO A 147 -0.10 -6.51 -0.62
CA PRO A 147 0.48 -5.95 0.59
C PRO A 147 1.59 -6.83 1.14
N LEU A 148 2.64 -6.19 1.65
CA LEU A 148 3.72 -6.81 2.40
C LEU A 148 3.77 -6.16 3.79
N VAL A 149 3.45 -6.91 4.84
CA VAL A 149 3.23 -6.37 6.17
C VAL A 149 4.26 -6.85 7.19
N ALA A 150 4.61 -6.02 8.16
CA ALA A 150 5.37 -6.45 9.33
C ALA A 150 4.54 -7.46 10.15
N ARG A 151 5.13 -8.64 10.48
CA ARG A 151 4.36 -9.74 11.09
C ARG A 151 4.22 -9.57 12.59
N HIS A 152 3.19 -8.88 13.04
CA HIS A 152 2.79 -8.75 14.44
C HIS A 152 1.36 -8.22 14.57
N SER A 153 0.74 -8.42 15.75
CA SER A 153 -0.57 -7.87 16.13
C SER A 153 -1.65 -8.03 15.04
N GLY A 154 -2.47 -7.02 14.77
CA GLY A 154 -3.49 -7.06 13.72
C GLY A 154 -2.95 -7.27 12.30
N LEU A 155 -1.66 -6.95 12.03
CA LEU A 155 -1.02 -7.24 10.75
C LEU A 155 -0.75 -8.73 10.55
N GLU A 156 -0.59 -9.50 11.62
CA GLU A 156 -0.48 -10.96 11.54
C GLU A 156 -1.79 -11.60 11.04
N GLU A 157 -2.94 -11.11 11.49
CA GLU A 157 -4.25 -11.56 10.97
C GLU A 157 -4.36 -11.28 9.46
N ILE A 158 -3.88 -10.14 9.00
CA ILE A 158 -3.82 -9.82 7.57
C ILE A 158 -2.91 -10.81 6.83
N ALA A 159 -1.69 -11.04 7.33
CA ALA A 159 -0.74 -11.96 6.72
C ALA A 159 -1.33 -13.38 6.60
N GLU A 160 -1.93 -13.92 7.67
CA GLU A 160 -2.56 -15.24 7.68
C GLU A 160 -3.75 -15.33 6.70
N GLY A 161 -4.56 -14.27 6.63
CA GLY A 161 -5.66 -14.21 5.68
C GLY A 161 -5.20 -14.21 4.22
N LEU A 162 -4.10 -13.53 3.90
CA LEU A 162 -3.46 -13.53 2.59
C LEU A 162 -2.81 -14.89 2.29
N GLU A 163 -2.08 -15.48 3.24
CA GLU A 163 -1.45 -16.79 3.12
C GLU A 163 -2.46 -17.90 2.78
N ALA A 164 -3.68 -17.79 3.27
CA ALA A 164 -4.74 -18.75 2.98
C ALA A 164 -5.17 -18.76 1.51
N GLU A 165 -5.04 -17.64 0.81
CA GLU A 165 -5.44 -17.49 -0.60
C GLU A 165 -4.25 -17.49 -1.57
N TYR A 166 -3.05 -17.12 -1.11
CA TYR A 166 -1.86 -17.08 -1.97
C TYR A 166 -1.46 -18.49 -2.42
N PRO A 167 -0.93 -18.62 -3.64
CA PRO A 167 -0.29 -19.87 -4.06
C PRO A 167 0.75 -20.30 -3.03
N PRO A 168 0.86 -21.62 -2.72
CA PRO A 168 1.74 -22.11 -1.65
C PRO A 168 3.18 -21.62 -1.75
N GLU A 169 3.71 -21.49 -2.97
CA GLU A 169 5.06 -21.03 -3.27
C GLU A 169 5.30 -19.56 -2.94
N TYR A 170 4.24 -18.74 -2.84
CA TYR A 170 4.32 -17.29 -2.62
C TYR A 170 3.77 -16.83 -1.26
N ARG A 171 3.36 -17.73 -0.38
CA ARG A 171 2.82 -17.38 0.95
C ARG A 171 3.77 -16.56 1.78
N HIS A 172 5.07 -16.81 1.64
CA HIS A 172 6.12 -16.06 2.33
C HIS A 172 6.23 -14.58 1.89
N LEU A 173 5.56 -14.19 0.80
CA LEU A 173 5.53 -12.81 0.31
C LEU A 173 4.40 -11.96 0.90
N THR A 174 3.65 -12.49 1.87
CA THR A 174 2.60 -11.74 2.57
C THR A 174 3.16 -10.87 3.70
N SER A 175 4.28 -11.26 4.31
CA SER A 175 4.83 -10.60 5.49
C SER A 175 6.34 -10.75 5.59
N PHE A 176 6.93 -9.95 6.49
CA PHE A 176 8.33 -9.98 6.84
C PHE A 176 8.50 -9.85 8.37
N ALA A 177 9.66 -10.24 8.89
CA ALA A 177 9.97 -10.12 10.31
C ALA A 177 10.01 -8.65 10.74
N THR A 178 9.24 -8.31 11.77
CA THR A 178 9.10 -6.92 12.25
C THR A 178 10.45 -6.30 12.58
N GLY A 179 10.73 -5.16 11.98
CA GLY A 179 11.99 -4.42 12.17
C GLY A 179 13.18 -4.96 11.37
N ASP A 180 13.03 -6.05 10.64
CA ASP A 180 14.11 -6.66 9.85
C ASP A 180 14.13 -6.09 8.42
N VAL A 181 15.02 -5.12 8.19
CA VAL A 181 15.23 -4.49 6.88
C VAL A 181 15.73 -5.49 5.83
N ALA A 182 16.55 -6.47 6.24
CA ALA A 182 17.11 -7.45 5.31
C ALA A 182 16.02 -8.40 4.79
N ASP A 183 15.14 -8.87 5.68
CA ASP A 183 13.99 -9.70 5.29
C ASP A 183 13.01 -8.88 4.41
N LEU A 184 12.67 -7.65 4.81
CA LEU A 184 11.84 -6.76 3.98
C LEU A 184 12.43 -6.56 2.58
N THR A 185 13.73 -6.28 2.49
CA THR A 185 14.42 -6.11 1.20
C THR A 185 14.35 -7.39 0.34
N ALA A 186 14.56 -8.55 0.96
CA ALA A 186 14.51 -9.84 0.27
C ALA A 186 13.11 -10.11 -0.30
N ARG A 187 12.05 -9.91 0.53
CA ARG A 187 10.66 -10.11 0.11
C ARG A 187 10.25 -9.15 -1.01
N LEU A 188 10.58 -7.86 -0.87
CA LEU A 188 10.30 -6.87 -1.90
C LEU A 188 11.00 -7.21 -3.21
N ARG A 189 12.29 -7.55 -3.16
CA ARG A 189 13.05 -7.92 -4.36
C ARG A 189 12.42 -9.11 -5.08
N GLU A 190 12.01 -10.14 -4.34
CA GLU A 190 11.37 -11.32 -4.91
C GLU A 190 10.02 -10.97 -5.52
N LEU A 191 9.14 -10.28 -4.77
CA LEU A 191 7.80 -9.89 -5.24
C LEU A 191 7.86 -9.05 -6.52
N LEU A 192 8.73 -8.05 -6.56
CA LEU A 192 8.85 -7.12 -7.69
C LEU A 192 9.59 -7.71 -8.90
N ALA A 193 10.32 -8.82 -8.71
CA ALA A 193 10.99 -9.56 -9.78
C ALA A 193 10.13 -10.67 -10.40
N LEU A 194 8.92 -10.90 -9.90
CA LEU A 194 8.02 -11.92 -10.43
C LEU A 194 7.61 -11.59 -11.87
N PRO A 195 7.48 -12.62 -12.73
CA PRO A 195 6.83 -12.45 -14.01
C PRO A 195 5.44 -11.83 -13.85
N ARG A 196 5.02 -10.97 -14.77
CA ARG A 196 3.74 -10.24 -14.67
C ARG A 196 2.55 -11.17 -14.40
N GLU A 197 2.51 -12.32 -15.04
CA GLU A 197 1.44 -13.30 -14.83
C GLU A 197 1.36 -13.80 -13.37
N GLU A 198 2.51 -14.09 -12.76
CA GLU A 198 2.58 -14.54 -11.36
C GLU A 198 2.27 -13.41 -10.39
N HIS A 199 2.76 -12.21 -10.68
CA HIS A 199 2.41 -11.03 -9.90
C HIS A 199 0.89 -10.77 -9.92
N ASP A 200 0.26 -10.83 -11.10
CA ASP A 200 -1.19 -10.68 -11.25
C ASP A 200 -1.96 -11.81 -10.54
N ARG A 201 -1.39 -13.01 -10.47
CA ARG A 201 -1.95 -14.14 -9.72
C ARG A 201 -1.97 -13.87 -8.22
N ILE A 202 -0.89 -13.33 -7.68
CA ILE A 202 -0.79 -12.89 -6.27
C ILE A 202 -1.78 -11.74 -6.01
N ALA A 203 -1.84 -10.74 -6.87
CA ALA A 203 -2.73 -9.60 -6.74
C ALA A 203 -4.22 -10.03 -6.69
N ARG A 204 -4.61 -10.98 -7.54
CA ARG A 204 -5.97 -11.57 -7.51
C ARG A 204 -6.22 -12.34 -6.21
N ALA A 205 -5.25 -13.11 -5.74
CA ALA A 205 -5.37 -13.86 -4.48
C ALA A 205 -5.48 -12.92 -3.27
N ALA A 206 -4.72 -11.81 -3.25
CA ALA A 206 -4.82 -10.79 -2.23
C ALA A 206 -6.23 -10.17 -2.18
N ARG A 207 -6.79 -9.80 -3.33
CA ARG A 207 -8.17 -9.31 -3.41
C ARG A 207 -9.18 -10.34 -2.94
N GLN A 208 -9.03 -11.59 -3.33
CA GLN A 208 -9.91 -12.68 -2.91
C GLN A 208 -9.92 -12.85 -1.39
N ALA A 209 -8.78 -12.68 -0.71
CA ALA A 209 -8.71 -12.69 0.74
C ALA A 209 -9.59 -11.60 1.36
N VAL A 210 -9.56 -10.38 0.80
CA VAL A 210 -10.41 -9.28 1.28
C VAL A 210 -11.88 -9.55 1.03
N GLU A 211 -12.24 -9.97 -0.18
CA GLU A 211 -13.63 -10.26 -0.54
C GLU A 211 -14.26 -11.32 0.37
N ARG A 212 -13.50 -12.34 0.73
CA ARG A 212 -13.97 -13.44 1.60
C ARG A 212 -13.98 -13.10 3.08
N ARG A 213 -13.04 -12.25 3.55
CA ARG A 213 -12.79 -12.10 4.98
C ARG A 213 -13.13 -10.71 5.51
N TRP A 214 -12.88 -9.66 4.74
CA TRP A 214 -12.85 -8.29 5.22
C TRP A 214 -13.69 -7.31 4.40
N SER A 215 -14.45 -7.77 3.40
CA SER A 215 -15.45 -6.93 2.76
C SER A 215 -16.62 -6.66 3.70
N TRP A 216 -17.26 -5.52 3.56
CA TRP A 216 -18.48 -5.23 4.35
C TRP A 216 -19.55 -6.31 4.19
N SER A 217 -19.73 -6.86 2.99
CA SER A 217 -20.68 -7.94 2.72
C SER A 217 -20.32 -9.23 3.48
N SER A 218 -19.05 -9.67 3.42
CA SER A 218 -18.62 -10.90 4.12
C SER A 218 -18.72 -10.77 5.64
N ILE A 219 -18.49 -9.56 6.17
CA ILE A 219 -18.65 -9.30 7.61
C ILE A 219 -20.13 -9.31 8.00
N ALA A 220 -21.00 -8.67 7.21
CA ALA A 220 -22.42 -8.68 7.45
C ALA A 220 -23.01 -10.10 7.42
N GLU A 221 -22.61 -10.92 6.45
CA GLU A 221 -23.04 -12.32 6.34
C GLU A 221 -22.66 -13.15 7.58
N ARG A 222 -21.42 -13.02 8.06
CA ARG A 222 -20.96 -13.71 9.27
C ARG A 222 -21.73 -13.27 10.51
N LEU A 223 -21.95 -11.97 10.68
CA LEU A 223 -22.74 -11.46 11.81
C LEU A 223 -24.18 -11.96 11.79
N LEU A 224 -24.79 -12.08 10.61
CA LEU A 224 -26.15 -12.59 10.49
C LEU A 224 -26.24 -14.11 10.78
N GLN A 225 -25.21 -14.88 10.45
CA GLN A 225 -25.16 -16.32 10.75
C GLN A 225 -25.14 -16.60 12.26
N ASP A 226 -24.55 -15.72 13.06
CA ASP A 226 -24.48 -15.84 14.52
C ASP A 226 -25.85 -15.56 15.20
N PHE A 227 -26.81 -15.01 14.47
CA PHE A 227 -28.17 -14.72 14.97
C PHE A 227 -29.25 -15.68 14.47
N LEU A 228 -28.92 -16.66 13.60
CA LEU A 228 -29.81 -17.68 13.05
C LEU A 228 -29.53 -19.06 13.68
#